data_af21627e31bd1a620a3f3a72d0345049
#
_entry.id   af21627e31bd1a620a3f3a72d0345049
#
_cell.length_a   1.000
_cell.length_b   1.000
_cell.length_c   1.000
_cell.angle_alpha   90.00
_cell.angle_beta   90.00
_cell.angle_gamma   90.00
#
_symmetry.space_group_name_H-M   'P 1'
#
loop_
_entity.id
_entity.type
_entity.pdbx_description
1 polymer ?
#
loop_
_entity_poly.entity_id
_entity_poly.type
_entity_poly.pdbx_seq_one_letter_code
_entity_poly.pdbx_strand_id
1 'polypeptide(L)'
;MSSGTKHTMEELLRRKAKKITDPAGREVRILEDAEATALAHHCRSSRHAVYEKAMALGICPFRYLRNRDIVSIEEQLRLAKSRVVVIGAGGLGGHVVLLLARMGIGHLIVVDYDRFDETNLNRQALSTSASLGRSKSQTAVEAIGAINPGVEATPYEIKLDATNAFQILDGADAVVDALDNVPDRLLLEKATKKLGIPLVHGALAGFEGQVMTIFPEDPGLRYLYGKGGSRIDKSKSPESVMGVPTFTPALIATLQAMEVLKIILGRGRIFRNAMLYVDMETGRISEFSFENR
;
A
#
# COMPACT_ATOMS: atom_id res chain seq x y z
N MET A 1 -27.67 -42.88 9.03
CA MET A 1 -27.06 -41.81 8.22
C MET A 1 -27.08 -40.53 9.07
N SER A 2 -25.97 -40.18 9.68
CA SER A 2 -25.87 -38.99 10.54
C SER A 2 -25.86 -37.77 9.64
N SER A 3 -26.91 -36.95 9.70
CA SER A 3 -26.93 -35.62 9.13
C SER A 3 -25.99 -34.72 9.95
N GLY A 4 -24.71 -34.73 9.64
CA GLY A 4 -23.78 -33.85 10.25
C GLY A 4 -24.24 -32.41 9.99
N THR A 5 -24.64 -31.74 11.03
CA THR A 5 -25.00 -30.30 11.02
C THR A 5 -23.84 -29.54 10.43
N LYS A 6 -23.93 -29.02 9.20
CA LYS A 6 -22.91 -28.15 8.60
C LYS A 6 -22.90 -26.85 9.41
N HIS A 7 -21.92 -26.72 10.29
CA HIS A 7 -21.72 -25.46 11.00
C HIS A 7 -21.39 -24.34 10.00
N THR A 8 -21.98 -23.17 10.21
CA THR A 8 -21.65 -21.97 9.43
C THR A 8 -20.24 -21.46 9.79
N MET A 9 -19.62 -20.71 8.89
CA MET A 9 -18.33 -20.06 9.18
C MET A 9 -18.41 -19.20 10.44
N GLU A 10 -19.53 -18.52 10.67
CA GLU A 10 -19.74 -17.69 11.85
C GLU A 10 -19.73 -18.51 13.15
N GLU A 11 -20.47 -19.63 13.21
CA GLU A 11 -20.48 -20.52 14.38
C GLU A 11 -19.09 -21.06 14.66
N LEU A 12 -18.36 -21.44 13.61
CA LEU A 12 -16.98 -21.93 13.73
C LEU A 12 -16.04 -20.85 14.27
N LEU A 13 -16.13 -19.61 13.75
CA LEU A 13 -15.35 -18.48 14.24
C LEU A 13 -15.61 -18.18 15.70
N ARG A 14 -16.89 -18.15 16.13
CA ARG A 14 -17.25 -17.93 17.54
C ARG A 14 -16.70 -19.00 18.46
N ARG A 15 -16.63 -20.25 18.00
CA ARG A 15 -16.11 -21.41 18.76
C ARG A 15 -14.59 -21.43 18.82
N LYS A 16 -13.92 -21.03 17.73
CA LYS A 16 -12.46 -21.05 17.59
C LYS A 16 -11.74 -19.84 18.14
N ALA A 17 -12.48 -18.72 18.29
CA ALA A 17 -11.93 -17.52 18.88
C ALA A 17 -11.55 -17.73 20.34
N LYS A 18 -10.32 -17.35 20.68
CA LYS A 18 -9.80 -17.39 22.05
C LYS A 18 -10.02 -16.05 22.75
N LYS A 19 -10.27 -16.09 24.05
CA LYS A 19 -10.21 -14.91 24.91
C LYS A 19 -8.80 -14.79 25.46
N ILE A 20 -8.24 -13.62 25.36
CA ILE A 20 -6.92 -13.30 25.96
C ILE A 20 -6.99 -11.95 26.65
N THR A 21 -6.05 -11.70 27.55
CA THR A 21 -5.82 -10.36 28.09
C THR A 21 -4.79 -9.65 27.23
N ASP A 22 -5.11 -8.45 26.74
CA ASP A 22 -4.18 -7.66 25.96
C ASP A 22 -3.11 -6.99 26.86
N PRO A 23 -2.07 -6.35 26.28
CA PRO A 23 -1.06 -5.65 27.08
C PRO A 23 -1.58 -4.51 27.96
N ALA A 24 -2.79 -4.00 27.70
CA ALA A 24 -3.47 -2.99 28.51
C ALA A 24 -4.40 -3.58 29.57
N GLY A 25 -4.38 -4.91 29.76
CA GLY A 25 -5.19 -5.61 30.77
C GLY A 25 -6.66 -5.86 30.40
N ARG A 26 -7.04 -5.67 29.11
CA ARG A 26 -8.43 -5.84 28.66
C ARG A 26 -8.67 -7.20 28.00
N GLU A 27 -9.86 -7.77 28.24
CA GLU A 27 -10.27 -9.00 27.57
C GLU A 27 -10.55 -8.75 26.09
N VAL A 28 -9.96 -9.57 25.21
CA VAL A 28 -10.10 -9.50 23.76
C VAL A 28 -10.34 -10.88 23.20
N ARG A 29 -11.23 -10.96 22.22
CA ARG A 29 -11.38 -12.17 21.41
C ARG A 29 -10.46 -12.11 20.21
N ILE A 30 -9.64 -13.15 20.04
CA ILE A 30 -8.67 -13.21 18.93
C ILE A 30 -8.86 -14.48 18.10
N LEU A 31 -8.42 -14.43 16.83
CA LEU A 31 -8.28 -15.58 15.94
C LEU A 31 -6.81 -15.73 15.55
N GLU A 32 -6.22 -16.86 15.89
CA GLU A 32 -4.84 -17.18 15.47
C GLU A 32 -4.77 -17.58 14.00
N ASP A 33 -3.63 -17.32 13.34
CA ASP A 33 -3.42 -17.63 11.92
C ASP A 33 -3.62 -19.12 11.58
N ALA A 34 -3.21 -20.02 12.49
CA ALA A 34 -3.40 -21.46 12.31
C ALA A 34 -4.90 -21.82 12.23
N GLU A 35 -5.72 -21.26 13.14
CA GLU A 35 -7.16 -21.47 13.14
C GLU A 35 -7.83 -20.83 11.91
N ALA A 36 -7.39 -19.63 11.52
CA ALA A 36 -7.89 -18.97 10.31
C ALA A 36 -7.59 -19.81 9.06
N THR A 37 -6.41 -20.43 8.98
CA THR A 37 -6.01 -21.30 7.88
C THR A 37 -6.88 -22.60 7.86
N ALA A 38 -7.09 -23.20 9.02
CA ALA A 38 -7.92 -24.39 9.15
C ALA A 38 -9.39 -24.12 8.76
N LEU A 39 -9.92 -22.95 9.18
CA LEU A 39 -11.27 -22.51 8.81
C LEU A 39 -11.40 -22.21 7.32
N ALA A 40 -10.42 -21.55 6.72
CA ALA A 40 -10.41 -21.26 5.29
C ALA A 40 -10.49 -22.57 4.48
N HIS A 41 -9.69 -23.57 4.84
CA HIS A 41 -9.71 -24.87 4.21
C HIS A 41 -11.04 -25.61 4.43
N HIS A 42 -11.53 -25.66 5.68
CA HIS A 42 -12.79 -26.32 6.02
C HIS A 42 -14.00 -25.73 5.28
N CYS A 43 -14.07 -24.39 5.21
CA CYS A 43 -15.17 -23.66 4.57
C CYS A 43 -14.97 -23.47 3.06
N ARG A 44 -13.87 -23.96 2.47
CA ARG A 44 -13.50 -23.72 1.05
C ARG A 44 -13.52 -22.23 0.71
N SER A 45 -12.89 -21.42 1.54
CA SER A 45 -12.84 -19.95 1.45
C SER A 45 -11.40 -19.45 1.50
N SER A 46 -11.17 -18.16 1.20
CA SER A 46 -9.86 -17.55 1.37
C SER A 46 -9.61 -17.17 2.84
N ARG A 47 -8.33 -17.04 3.24
CA ARG A 47 -7.99 -16.47 4.57
C ARG A 47 -8.45 -15.03 4.70
N HIS A 48 -8.45 -14.29 3.60
CA HIS A 48 -9.02 -12.96 3.53
C HIS A 48 -10.48 -12.95 4.02
N ALA A 49 -11.35 -13.77 3.41
CA ALA A 49 -12.76 -13.86 3.79
C ALA A 49 -12.96 -14.31 5.24
N VAL A 50 -12.10 -15.21 5.76
CA VAL A 50 -12.13 -15.61 7.17
C VAL A 50 -11.79 -14.44 8.09
N TYR A 51 -10.77 -13.65 7.78
CA TYR A 51 -10.40 -12.47 8.57
C TYR A 51 -11.47 -11.38 8.51
N GLU A 52 -12.00 -11.11 7.32
CA GLU A 52 -13.12 -10.16 7.15
C GLU A 52 -14.31 -10.55 8.04
N LYS A 53 -14.74 -11.82 7.96
CA LYS A 53 -15.86 -12.32 8.76
C LYS A 53 -15.55 -12.30 10.25
N ALA A 54 -14.33 -12.64 10.66
CA ALA A 54 -13.90 -12.57 12.06
C ALA A 54 -14.01 -11.14 12.60
N MET A 55 -13.47 -10.15 11.88
CA MET A 55 -13.53 -8.73 12.28
C MET A 55 -14.95 -8.21 12.33
N ALA A 56 -15.81 -8.60 11.39
CA ALA A 56 -17.24 -8.27 11.42
C ALA A 56 -17.97 -8.84 12.66
N LEU A 57 -17.44 -9.88 13.30
CA LEU A 57 -17.93 -10.47 14.54
C LEU A 57 -17.23 -9.92 15.81
N GLY A 58 -16.41 -8.89 15.67
CA GLY A 58 -15.62 -8.34 16.77
C GLY A 58 -14.48 -9.26 17.23
N ILE A 59 -14.04 -10.20 16.38
CA ILE A 59 -12.92 -11.11 16.64
C ILE A 59 -11.69 -10.56 15.90
N CYS A 60 -10.67 -10.16 16.67
CA CYS A 60 -9.45 -9.59 16.13
C CYS A 60 -8.53 -10.71 15.58
N PRO A 61 -8.15 -10.73 14.29
CA PRO A 61 -7.03 -11.53 13.86
C PRO A 61 -5.79 -11.21 14.71
N PHE A 62 -5.16 -12.23 15.30
CA PHE A 62 -4.15 -12.02 16.34
C PHE A 62 -2.96 -11.17 15.86
N ARG A 63 -2.65 -11.23 14.57
CA ARG A 63 -1.61 -10.40 13.94
C ARG A 63 -1.86 -8.90 14.03
N TYR A 64 -3.13 -8.45 14.17
CA TYR A 64 -3.50 -7.05 14.28
C TYR A 64 -3.67 -6.57 15.73
N LEU A 65 -3.40 -7.44 16.70
CA LEU A 65 -3.60 -7.07 18.11
C LEU A 65 -2.81 -5.79 18.50
N ARG A 66 -1.66 -5.58 17.90
CA ARG A 66 -0.81 -4.39 18.19
C ARG A 66 -1.28 -3.12 17.48
N ASN A 67 -2.22 -3.21 16.55
CA ASN A 67 -2.81 -2.04 15.88
C ASN A 67 -3.94 -1.41 16.70
N ARG A 68 -4.60 -2.18 17.58
CA ARG A 68 -5.79 -1.72 18.33
C ARG A 68 -5.47 -0.51 19.20
N ASP A 69 -6.50 0.28 19.47
CA ASP A 69 -6.53 1.62 20.05
C ASP A 69 -6.16 2.74 19.06
N ILE A 70 -5.22 2.46 18.16
CA ILE A 70 -4.92 3.37 17.05
C ILE A 70 -5.78 3.04 15.82
N VAL A 71 -6.05 1.74 15.59
CA VAL A 71 -6.97 1.27 14.54
C VAL A 71 -8.01 0.35 15.21
N SER A 72 -9.27 0.78 15.24
CA SER A 72 -10.35 -0.02 15.81
C SER A 72 -10.62 -1.28 14.97
N ILE A 73 -11.41 -2.22 15.50
CA ILE A 73 -11.75 -3.44 14.75
C ILE A 73 -12.59 -3.11 13.51
N GLU A 74 -13.44 -2.10 13.58
CA GLU A 74 -14.25 -1.60 12.46
C GLU A 74 -13.37 -0.91 11.40
N GLU A 75 -12.36 -0.16 11.83
CA GLU A 75 -11.37 0.44 10.94
C GLU A 75 -10.49 -0.64 10.30
N GLN A 76 -10.07 -1.66 11.07
CA GLN A 76 -9.32 -2.79 10.53
C GLN A 76 -10.14 -3.56 9.49
N LEU A 77 -11.45 -3.69 9.70
CA LEU A 77 -12.36 -4.27 8.71
C LEU A 77 -12.47 -3.41 7.45
N ARG A 78 -12.50 -2.07 7.58
CA ARG A 78 -12.45 -1.16 6.42
C ARG A 78 -11.16 -1.33 5.62
N LEU A 79 -10.01 -1.41 6.30
CA LEU A 79 -8.73 -1.69 5.64
C LEU A 79 -8.75 -3.05 4.91
N ALA A 80 -9.31 -4.09 5.54
CA ALA A 80 -9.41 -5.40 4.92
C ALA A 80 -10.33 -5.43 3.69
N LYS A 81 -11.29 -4.53 3.58
CA LYS A 81 -12.18 -4.40 2.41
C LYS A 81 -11.62 -3.50 1.32
N SER A 82 -10.58 -2.74 1.63
CA SER A 82 -10.05 -1.75 0.69
C SER A 82 -9.14 -2.35 -0.37
N ARG A 83 -9.11 -1.68 -1.51
CA ARG A 83 -8.30 -2.01 -2.70
C ARG A 83 -7.33 -0.88 -2.99
N VAL A 84 -6.03 -1.16 -2.98
CA VAL A 84 -4.98 -0.18 -3.27
C VAL A 84 -4.12 -0.68 -4.43
N VAL A 85 -3.85 0.22 -5.38
CA VAL A 85 -2.97 -0.06 -6.51
C VAL A 85 -1.65 0.68 -6.29
N VAL A 86 -0.53 -0.04 -6.37
CA VAL A 86 0.82 0.52 -6.26
C VAL A 86 1.49 0.43 -7.63
N ILE A 87 1.83 1.58 -8.21
CA ILE A 87 2.49 1.68 -9.51
C ILE A 87 3.98 1.90 -9.29
N GLY A 88 4.78 0.87 -9.63
CA GLY A 88 6.18 0.74 -9.30
C GLY A 88 6.41 -0.10 -8.04
N ALA A 89 7.29 -1.10 -8.10
CA ALA A 89 7.70 -1.95 -6.97
C ALA A 89 9.21 -1.83 -6.68
N GLY A 90 9.79 -0.68 -7.03
CA GLY A 90 11.18 -0.33 -6.79
C GLY A 90 11.45 0.15 -5.36
N GLY A 91 12.28 1.19 -5.22
CA GLY A 91 12.68 1.75 -3.93
C GLY A 91 11.51 2.21 -3.06
N LEU A 92 10.59 3.01 -3.62
CA LEU A 92 9.38 3.46 -2.92
C LEU A 92 8.36 2.33 -2.78
N GLY A 93 7.86 1.82 -3.92
CA GLY A 93 6.74 0.90 -3.94
C GLY A 93 7.01 -0.40 -3.21
N GLY A 94 8.25 -0.91 -3.24
CA GLY A 94 8.65 -2.07 -2.45
C GLY A 94 8.40 -1.89 -0.95
N HIS A 95 8.75 -0.74 -0.39
CA HIS A 95 8.45 -0.42 1.02
C HIS A 95 6.96 -0.22 1.26
N VAL A 96 6.26 0.50 0.35
CA VAL A 96 4.81 0.76 0.47
C VAL A 96 4.03 -0.55 0.55
N VAL A 97 4.26 -1.51 -0.35
CA VAL A 97 3.51 -2.78 -0.35
C VAL A 97 3.75 -3.58 0.93
N LEU A 98 4.98 -3.58 1.47
CA LEU A 98 5.30 -4.25 2.73
C LEU A 98 4.57 -3.62 3.93
N LEU A 99 4.45 -2.29 3.97
CA LEU A 99 3.75 -1.56 5.02
C LEU A 99 2.23 -1.79 4.93
N LEU A 100 1.65 -1.65 3.74
CA LEU A 100 0.22 -1.84 3.53
C LEU A 100 -0.22 -3.29 3.79
N ALA A 101 0.61 -4.28 3.42
CA ALA A 101 0.34 -5.69 3.74
C ALA A 101 0.32 -5.93 5.26
N ARG A 102 1.27 -5.34 6.03
CA ARG A 102 1.28 -5.44 7.50
C ARG A 102 0.08 -4.76 8.15
N MET A 103 -0.37 -3.66 7.58
CA MET A 103 -1.57 -2.96 8.05
C MET A 103 -2.87 -3.68 7.68
N GLY A 104 -2.81 -4.65 6.76
CA GLY A 104 -3.98 -5.46 6.39
C GLY A 104 -4.90 -4.78 5.40
N ILE A 105 -4.34 -4.01 4.44
CA ILE A 105 -5.09 -3.63 3.23
C ILE A 105 -5.49 -4.91 2.51
N GLY A 106 -6.79 -5.10 2.28
CA GLY A 106 -7.31 -6.39 1.85
C GLY A 106 -6.94 -6.80 0.44
N HIS A 107 -6.87 -5.83 -0.48
CA HIS A 107 -6.55 -6.08 -1.88
C HIS A 107 -5.42 -5.15 -2.34
N LEU A 108 -4.27 -5.74 -2.67
CA LEU A 108 -3.12 -5.02 -3.20
C LEU A 108 -2.87 -5.42 -4.66
N ILE A 109 -2.85 -4.43 -5.54
CA ILE A 109 -2.42 -4.60 -6.93
C ILE A 109 -1.06 -3.95 -7.08
N VAL A 110 -0.10 -4.71 -7.61
CA VAL A 110 1.27 -4.24 -7.79
C VAL A 110 1.63 -4.29 -9.27
N VAL A 111 1.93 -3.13 -9.83
CA VAL A 111 2.24 -2.97 -11.26
C VAL A 111 3.71 -2.58 -11.41
N ASP A 112 4.50 -3.43 -12.02
CA ASP A 112 5.90 -3.14 -12.36
C ASP A 112 6.35 -4.10 -13.47
N TYR A 113 6.97 -3.57 -14.52
CA TYR A 113 7.45 -4.36 -15.67
C TYR A 113 8.91 -4.79 -15.53
N ASP A 114 9.62 -4.23 -14.54
CA ASP A 114 11.05 -4.46 -14.35
C ASP A 114 11.36 -5.78 -13.63
N ARG A 115 12.63 -6.18 -13.77
CA ARG A 115 13.26 -7.24 -13.00
C ARG A 115 14.33 -6.67 -12.10
N PHE A 116 14.62 -7.37 -10.99
CA PHE A 116 15.69 -6.94 -10.08
C PHE A 116 17.06 -7.12 -10.72
N ASP A 117 17.90 -6.09 -10.57
CA ASP A 117 19.33 -6.13 -10.87
C ASP A 117 20.17 -5.82 -9.63
N GLU A 118 21.49 -5.97 -9.73
CA GLU A 118 22.42 -5.77 -8.62
C GLU A 118 22.37 -4.35 -8.06
N THR A 119 22.14 -3.34 -8.90
CA THR A 119 22.07 -1.93 -8.48
C THR A 119 20.85 -1.62 -7.61
N ASN A 120 19.88 -2.54 -7.54
CA ASN A 120 18.69 -2.39 -6.71
C ASN A 120 18.92 -2.80 -5.26
N LEU A 121 19.94 -3.64 -5.00
CA LEU A 121 20.22 -4.20 -3.67
C LEU A 121 20.49 -3.15 -2.58
N ASN A 122 20.93 -1.97 -2.97
CA ASN A 122 21.23 -0.90 -2.03
C ASN A 122 20.01 -0.23 -1.42
N ARG A 123 18.80 -0.30 -2.06
CA ARG A 123 17.66 0.52 -1.65
C ARG A 123 16.26 -0.08 -1.86
N GLN A 124 16.14 -1.16 -2.63
CA GLN A 124 14.82 -1.76 -2.90
C GLN A 124 14.57 -2.89 -1.90
N ALA A 125 13.61 -2.69 -0.98
CA ALA A 125 13.34 -3.61 0.14
C ALA A 125 13.00 -5.05 -0.26
N LEU A 126 12.53 -5.26 -1.49
CA LEU A 126 12.20 -6.58 -2.03
C LEU A 126 13.38 -7.23 -2.77
N SER A 127 14.47 -6.49 -3.00
CA SER A 127 15.65 -7.03 -3.68
C SER A 127 16.56 -7.76 -2.70
N THR A 128 16.97 -8.95 -3.10
CA THR A 128 17.95 -9.81 -2.41
C THR A 128 18.81 -10.49 -3.47
N SER A 129 19.94 -11.06 -3.08
CA SER A 129 20.75 -11.86 -4.03
C SER A 129 19.93 -13.00 -4.67
N ALA A 130 18.95 -13.56 -3.96
CA ALA A 130 18.08 -14.62 -4.47
C ALA A 130 16.96 -14.11 -5.40
N SER A 131 16.67 -12.81 -5.41
CA SER A 131 15.63 -12.22 -6.27
C SER A 131 16.19 -11.60 -7.56
N LEU A 132 17.51 -11.56 -7.76
CA LEU A 132 18.11 -11.02 -8.99
C LEU A 132 17.56 -11.73 -10.23
N GLY A 133 17.18 -10.95 -11.25
CA GLY A 133 16.53 -11.41 -12.48
C GLY A 133 15.04 -11.76 -12.35
N ARG A 134 14.48 -11.76 -11.16
CA ARG A 134 13.05 -12.03 -10.94
C ARG A 134 12.21 -10.76 -11.15
N SER A 135 10.96 -10.95 -11.56
CA SER A 135 9.98 -9.87 -11.69
C SER A 135 9.75 -9.16 -10.37
N LYS A 136 9.76 -7.82 -10.38
CA LYS A 136 9.51 -7.00 -9.19
C LYS A 136 8.10 -7.16 -8.68
N SER A 137 7.08 -7.14 -9.56
CA SER A 137 5.67 -7.29 -9.19
C SER A 137 5.36 -8.68 -8.63
N GLN A 138 5.89 -9.75 -9.24
CA GLN A 138 5.72 -11.12 -8.75
C GLN A 138 6.36 -11.31 -7.37
N THR A 139 7.60 -10.84 -7.20
CA THR A 139 8.31 -10.91 -5.91
C THR A 139 7.58 -10.12 -4.82
N ALA A 140 6.98 -8.98 -5.17
CA ALA A 140 6.16 -8.20 -4.24
C ALA A 140 4.95 -9.01 -3.74
N VAL A 141 4.23 -9.68 -4.63
CA VAL A 141 3.07 -10.51 -4.26
C VAL A 141 3.47 -11.70 -3.39
N GLU A 142 4.59 -12.35 -3.68
CA GLU A 142 5.12 -13.41 -2.82
C GLU A 142 5.46 -12.90 -1.41
N ALA A 143 6.11 -11.72 -1.32
CA ALA A 143 6.43 -11.09 -0.05
C ALA A 143 5.17 -10.70 0.74
N ILE A 144 4.15 -10.15 0.06
CA ILE A 144 2.84 -9.86 0.67
C ILE A 144 2.24 -11.13 1.26
N GLY A 145 2.18 -12.23 0.50
CA GLY A 145 1.63 -13.50 0.94
C GLY A 145 2.38 -14.11 2.13
N ALA A 146 3.71 -13.96 2.16
CA ALA A 146 4.55 -14.40 3.28
C ALA A 146 4.35 -13.56 4.55
N ILE A 147 4.10 -12.25 4.40
CA ILE A 147 3.86 -11.33 5.52
C ILE A 147 2.43 -11.49 6.05
N ASN A 148 1.45 -11.47 5.15
CA ASN A 148 0.06 -11.45 5.51
C ASN A 148 -0.81 -12.23 4.50
N PRO A 149 -1.00 -13.52 4.73
CA PRO A 149 -1.80 -14.36 3.84
C PRO A 149 -3.32 -14.05 3.87
N GLY A 150 -3.75 -13.11 4.69
CA GLY A 150 -5.09 -12.52 4.67
C GLY A 150 -5.22 -11.34 3.71
N VAL A 151 -4.16 -10.97 3.01
CA VAL A 151 -4.17 -9.96 1.94
C VAL A 151 -4.19 -10.67 0.58
N GLU A 152 -5.13 -10.33 -0.26
CA GLU A 152 -5.17 -10.77 -1.65
C GLU A 152 -4.33 -9.83 -2.50
N ALA A 153 -3.35 -10.39 -3.22
CA ALA A 153 -2.42 -9.59 -4.01
C ALA A 153 -2.37 -10.04 -5.45
N THR A 154 -2.37 -9.09 -6.39
CA THR A 154 -2.34 -9.35 -7.83
C THR A 154 -1.14 -8.63 -8.46
N PRO A 155 -0.22 -9.35 -9.12
CA PRO A 155 0.89 -8.74 -9.83
C PRO A 155 0.50 -8.44 -11.28
N TYR A 156 0.97 -7.31 -11.79
CA TYR A 156 0.97 -6.99 -13.22
C TYR A 156 2.42 -6.71 -13.66
N GLU A 157 3.03 -7.66 -14.39
CA GLU A 157 4.37 -7.50 -14.98
C GLU A 157 4.26 -6.77 -16.32
N ILE A 158 3.75 -5.55 -16.29
CA ILE A 158 3.54 -4.71 -17.47
C ILE A 158 3.85 -3.25 -17.16
N LYS A 159 4.18 -2.48 -18.20
CA LYS A 159 4.24 -1.03 -18.10
C LYS A 159 2.81 -0.47 -18.12
N LEU A 160 2.52 0.44 -17.16
CA LEU A 160 1.25 1.18 -17.19
C LEU A 160 1.27 2.18 -18.35
N ASP A 161 0.21 2.19 -19.15
CA ASP A 161 0.00 3.12 -20.25
C ASP A 161 -1.48 3.51 -20.39
N ALA A 162 -1.76 4.35 -21.40
CA ALA A 162 -3.11 4.86 -21.62
C ALA A 162 -4.14 3.79 -22.01
N THR A 163 -3.70 2.62 -22.49
CA THR A 163 -4.57 1.54 -22.96
C THR A 163 -5.00 0.59 -21.82
N ASN A 164 -4.14 0.42 -20.82
CA ASN A 164 -4.35 -0.53 -19.72
C ASN A 164 -4.69 0.13 -18.37
N ALA A 165 -4.37 1.42 -18.19
CA ALA A 165 -4.50 2.12 -16.91
C ALA A 165 -5.92 2.05 -16.34
N PHE A 166 -6.94 2.28 -17.18
CA PHE A 166 -8.33 2.27 -16.70
C PHE A 166 -8.76 0.91 -16.13
N GLN A 167 -8.40 -0.18 -16.81
CA GLN A 167 -8.74 -1.53 -16.36
C GLN A 167 -8.03 -1.90 -15.06
N ILE A 168 -6.76 -1.50 -14.91
CA ILE A 168 -5.93 -1.87 -13.74
C ILE A 168 -6.36 -1.07 -12.50
N LEU A 169 -6.69 0.21 -12.69
CA LEU A 169 -7.02 1.12 -11.60
C LEU A 169 -8.49 1.04 -11.16
N ASP A 170 -9.36 0.43 -11.96
CA ASP A 170 -10.80 0.37 -11.68
C ASP A 170 -11.12 -0.21 -10.30
N GLY A 171 -12.01 0.46 -9.58
CA GLY A 171 -12.45 0.06 -8.26
C GLY A 171 -11.39 0.20 -7.16
N ALA A 172 -10.28 0.92 -7.38
CA ALA A 172 -9.33 1.23 -6.32
C ALA A 172 -9.83 2.35 -5.40
N ASP A 173 -9.62 2.21 -4.10
CA ASP A 173 -9.88 3.26 -3.10
C ASP A 173 -8.76 4.30 -3.06
N ALA A 174 -7.55 3.91 -3.43
CA ALA A 174 -6.39 4.80 -3.57
C ALA A 174 -5.36 4.19 -4.52
N VAL A 175 -4.60 5.05 -5.18
CA VAL A 175 -3.47 4.67 -6.02
C VAL A 175 -2.20 5.31 -5.47
N VAL A 176 -1.11 4.54 -5.43
CA VAL A 176 0.21 5.03 -5.00
C VAL A 176 1.12 5.19 -6.22
N ASP A 177 1.64 6.39 -6.40
CA ASP A 177 2.67 6.72 -7.38
C ASP A 177 4.05 6.47 -6.76
N ALA A 178 4.69 5.39 -7.21
CA ALA A 178 6.07 5.04 -6.89
C ALA A 178 6.96 4.98 -8.15
N LEU A 179 6.59 5.77 -9.16
CA LEU A 179 7.27 5.88 -10.45
C LEU A 179 8.55 6.74 -10.35
N ASP A 180 9.45 6.56 -11.31
CA ASP A 180 10.74 7.24 -11.39
C ASP A 180 10.83 8.30 -12.49
N ASN A 181 9.72 8.61 -13.18
CA ASN A 181 9.74 9.56 -14.28
C ASN A 181 8.46 10.38 -14.39
N VAL A 182 8.59 11.63 -14.82
CA VAL A 182 7.49 12.61 -14.89
C VAL A 182 6.42 12.25 -15.92
N PRO A 183 6.74 11.78 -17.14
CA PRO A 183 5.71 11.43 -18.12
C PRO A 183 4.73 10.35 -17.62
N ASP A 184 5.23 9.29 -17.01
CA ASP A 184 4.40 8.20 -16.50
C ASP A 184 3.58 8.66 -15.27
N ARG A 185 4.13 9.54 -14.41
CA ARG A 185 3.40 10.20 -13.30
C ARG A 185 2.21 11.03 -13.79
N LEU A 186 2.40 11.84 -14.84
CA LEU A 186 1.33 12.65 -15.43
C LEU A 186 0.25 11.79 -16.11
N LEU A 187 0.64 10.68 -16.74
CA LEU A 187 -0.29 9.71 -17.29
C LEU A 187 -1.13 9.09 -16.16
N LEU A 188 -0.49 8.67 -15.07
CA LEU A 188 -1.14 8.07 -13.92
C LEU A 188 -2.12 9.05 -13.27
N GLU A 189 -1.71 10.30 -13.02
CA GLU A 189 -2.58 11.35 -12.50
C GLU A 189 -3.81 11.57 -13.38
N LYS A 190 -3.63 11.63 -14.69
CA LYS A 190 -4.74 11.77 -15.64
C LYS A 190 -5.72 10.61 -15.58
N ALA A 191 -5.22 9.39 -15.41
CA ALA A 191 -6.06 8.20 -15.31
C ALA A 191 -6.84 8.17 -13.99
N THR A 192 -6.17 8.43 -12.85
CA THR A 192 -6.80 8.45 -11.54
C THR A 192 -7.87 9.53 -11.42
N LYS A 193 -7.61 10.73 -11.92
CA LYS A 193 -8.61 11.82 -11.99
C LYS A 193 -9.86 11.45 -12.78
N LYS A 194 -9.70 10.79 -13.93
CA LYS A 194 -10.84 10.35 -14.75
C LYS A 194 -11.69 9.26 -14.06
N LEU A 195 -11.04 8.44 -13.22
CA LEU A 195 -11.72 7.37 -12.46
C LEU A 195 -12.28 7.86 -11.13
N GLY A 196 -12.01 9.11 -10.74
CA GLY A 196 -12.46 9.63 -9.44
C GLY A 196 -11.66 9.09 -8.25
N ILE A 197 -10.42 8.61 -8.46
CA ILE A 197 -9.60 7.93 -7.45
C ILE A 197 -8.50 8.86 -6.94
N PRO A 198 -8.27 8.97 -5.62
CA PRO A 198 -7.16 9.74 -5.06
C PRO A 198 -5.82 9.09 -5.40
N LEU A 199 -4.81 9.93 -5.70
CA LEU A 199 -3.44 9.55 -6.00
C LEU A 199 -2.51 10.03 -4.88
N VAL A 200 -1.77 9.12 -4.28
CA VAL A 200 -0.71 9.43 -3.31
C VAL A 200 0.63 9.47 -4.04
N HIS A 201 1.09 10.67 -4.35
CA HIS A 201 2.36 10.92 -5.02
C HIS A 201 3.52 10.93 -4.05
N GLY A 202 4.63 10.28 -4.41
CA GLY A 202 5.90 10.36 -3.74
C GLY A 202 7.05 10.53 -4.74
N ALA A 203 8.03 11.37 -4.40
CA ALA A 203 9.25 11.52 -5.18
C ALA A 203 10.43 11.76 -4.25
N LEU A 204 11.63 11.43 -4.72
CA LEU A 204 12.86 11.56 -3.93
C LEU A 204 14.11 11.63 -4.81
N ALA A 205 15.16 12.25 -4.28
CA ALA A 205 16.51 12.23 -4.86
C ALA A 205 17.52 12.50 -3.73
N GLY A 206 18.65 11.79 -3.71
CA GLY A 206 19.61 11.91 -2.63
C GLY A 206 18.98 11.65 -1.26
N PHE A 207 19.18 12.54 -0.31
CA PHE A 207 18.55 12.50 1.03
C PHE A 207 17.25 13.31 1.13
N GLU A 208 16.74 13.79 0.01
CA GLU A 208 15.53 14.59 -0.05
C GLU A 208 14.34 13.81 -0.61
N GLY A 209 13.14 14.12 -0.13
CA GLY A 209 11.93 13.51 -0.64
C GLY A 209 10.69 14.31 -0.34
N GLN A 210 9.61 13.98 -1.06
CA GLN A 210 8.35 14.69 -0.95
C GLN A 210 7.16 13.74 -1.08
N VAL A 211 6.05 14.13 -0.44
CA VAL A 211 4.76 13.43 -0.52
C VAL A 211 3.64 14.45 -0.64
N MET A 212 2.67 14.17 -1.50
CA MET A 212 1.40 14.88 -1.58
C MET A 212 0.27 13.94 -2.00
N THR A 213 -0.95 14.27 -1.61
CA THR A 213 -2.16 13.54 -2.04
C THR A 213 -2.96 14.41 -2.99
N ILE A 214 -3.36 13.83 -4.13
CA ILE A 214 -4.05 14.50 -5.22
C ILE A 214 -5.44 13.88 -5.36
N PHE A 215 -6.48 14.67 -5.13
CA PHE A 215 -7.85 14.26 -5.43
C PHE A 215 -8.22 14.63 -6.87
N PRO A 216 -9.30 14.04 -7.42
CA PRO A 216 -9.67 14.22 -8.84
C PRO A 216 -9.80 15.67 -9.29
N GLU A 217 -10.33 16.53 -8.41
CA GLU A 217 -10.57 17.95 -8.68
C GLU A 217 -9.35 18.86 -8.47
N ASP A 218 -8.27 18.34 -7.85
CA ASP A 218 -7.10 19.16 -7.51
C ASP A 218 -6.24 19.47 -8.76
N PRO A 219 -5.50 20.56 -8.78
CA PRO A 219 -4.50 20.84 -9.83
C PRO A 219 -3.39 19.79 -9.91
N GLY A 220 -3.01 19.20 -8.76
CA GLY A 220 -2.09 18.07 -8.61
C GLY A 220 -0.66 18.35 -9.07
N LEU A 221 -0.08 17.43 -9.85
CA LEU A 221 1.32 17.46 -10.29
C LEU A 221 1.66 18.69 -11.14
N ARG A 222 0.66 19.42 -11.64
CA ARG A 222 0.89 20.69 -12.32
C ARG A 222 1.54 21.75 -11.41
N TYR A 223 1.36 21.67 -10.09
CA TYR A 223 2.07 22.55 -9.15
C TYR A 223 3.58 22.28 -9.13
N LEU A 224 3.98 21.03 -9.37
CA LEU A 224 5.39 20.61 -9.31
C LEU A 224 6.08 20.72 -10.68
N TYR A 225 5.40 20.29 -11.74
CA TYR A 225 6.01 20.13 -13.08
C TYR A 225 5.52 21.16 -14.11
N GLY A 226 4.61 22.09 -13.73
CA GLY A 226 4.05 23.08 -14.63
C GLY A 226 3.12 22.47 -15.70
N LYS A 227 2.71 23.31 -16.69
CA LYS A 227 1.82 22.87 -17.79
C LYS A 227 2.51 22.02 -18.85
N GLY A 228 3.84 21.98 -18.85
CA GLY A 228 4.64 21.41 -19.93
C GLY A 228 5.58 20.28 -19.54
N GLY A 229 5.35 19.55 -18.44
CA GLY A 229 6.19 18.51 -17.82
C GLY A 229 6.91 17.51 -18.74
N SER A 230 7.14 17.83 -19.96
CA SER A 230 7.22 16.93 -21.09
C SER A 230 8.58 16.74 -21.73
N ARG A 231 9.68 17.16 -21.20
CA ARG A 231 11.02 16.81 -21.74
C ARG A 231 12.13 16.95 -20.71
N ILE A 232 11.98 16.31 -19.57
CA ILE A 232 13.14 16.15 -18.68
C ILE A 232 13.96 14.99 -19.27
N ASP A 233 15.15 15.30 -19.74
CA ASP A 233 16.16 14.30 -20.10
C ASP A 233 16.40 13.42 -18.87
N LYS A 234 16.16 12.12 -19.00
CA LYS A 234 16.24 11.17 -17.89
C LYS A 234 17.63 11.18 -17.23
N SER A 235 18.68 11.47 -17.98
CA SER A 235 20.06 11.60 -17.48
C SER A 235 20.27 12.82 -16.58
N LYS A 236 19.36 13.79 -16.63
CA LYS A 236 19.38 15.05 -15.85
C LYS A 236 18.30 15.06 -14.76
N SER A 237 17.60 13.94 -14.55
CA SER A 237 16.65 13.87 -13.46
C SER A 237 17.38 14.00 -12.11
N PRO A 238 16.78 14.59 -11.07
CA PRO A 238 17.39 14.68 -9.76
C PRO A 238 17.87 13.32 -9.23
N GLU A 239 17.08 12.27 -9.43
CA GLU A 239 17.43 10.91 -9.03
C GLU A 239 18.67 10.36 -9.74
N SER A 240 18.85 10.70 -11.03
CA SER A 240 20.03 10.28 -11.80
C SER A 240 21.29 11.03 -11.40
N VAL A 241 21.16 12.30 -11.00
CA VAL A 241 22.29 13.15 -10.62
C VAL A 241 22.73 12.92 -9.17
N MET A 242 21.79 12.85 -8.25
CA MET A 242 22.05 12.76 -6.80
C MET A 242 22.10 11.32 -6.29
N GLY A 243 21.59 10.37 -7.09
CA GLY A 243 21.42 8.99 -6.65
C GLY A 243 20.27 8.79 -5.68
N VAL A 244 20.13 7.57 -5.17
CA VAL A 244 19.06 7.17 -4.25
C VAL A 244 19.64 6.28 -3.15
N PRO A 245 19.96 6.84 -1.97
CA PRO A 245 20.38 6.05 -0.81
C PRO A 245 19.17 5.36 -0.15
N THR A 246 19.44 4.30 0.63
CA THR A 246 18.41 3.40 1.19
C THR A 246 17.40 4.08 2.11
N PHE A 247 17.79 5.12 2.84
CA PHE A 247 16.94 5.72 3.90
C PHE A 247 15.77 6.52 3.32
N THR A 248 16.02 7.26 2.23
CA THR A 248 15.02 8.17 1.66
C THR A 248 13.80 7.42 1.15
N PRO A 249 13.93 6.33 0.34
CA PRO A 249 12.78 5.55 -0.06
C PRO A 249 11.97 4.98 1.11
N ALA A 250 12.64 4.49 2.15
CA ALA A 250 11.97 3.93 3.32
C ALA A 250 11.10 4.96 4.06
N LEU A 251 11.63 6.18 4.26
CA LEU A 251 10.90 7.25 4.93
C LEU A 251 9.73 7.75 4.07
N ILE A 252 9.97 8.06 2.80
CA ILE A 252 8.93 8.58 1.91
C ILE A 252 7.81 7.55 1.69
N ALA A 253 8.15 6.27 1.54
CA ALA A 253 7.17 5.20 1.45
C ALA A 253 6.31 5.07 2.73
N THR A 254 6.90 5.30 3.91
CA THR A 254 6.15 5.31 5.18
C THR A 254 5.12 6.44 5.20
N LEU A 255 5.51 7.63 4.74
CA LEU A 255 4.60 8.77 4.62
C LEU A 255 3.49 8.50 3.59
N GLN A 256 3.82 7.92 2.41
CA GLN A 256 2.81 7.52 1.42
C GLN A 256 1.83 6.48 1.98
N ALA A 257 2.32 5.45 2.65
CA ALA A 257 1.46 4.44 3.26
C ALA A 257 0.52 5.06 4.32
N MET A 258 1.00 6.05 5.08
CA MET A 258 0.16 6.77 6.04
C MET A 258 -0.90 7.63 5.35
N GLU A 259 -0.60 8.27 4.22
CA GLU A 259 -1.61 8.98 3.41
C GLU A 259 -2.71 8.03 2.93
N VAL A 260 -2.34 6.83 2.42
CA VAL A 260 -3.31 5.80 2.03
C VAL A 260 -4.23 5.44 3.20
N LEU A 261 -3.68 5.22 4.39
CA LEU A 261 -4.48 4.92 5.58
C LEU A 261 -5.46 6.06 5.91
N LYS A 262 -5.00 7.31 5.86
CA LYS A 262 -5.85 8.49 6.14
C LYS A 262 -7.00 8.59 5.14
N ILE A 263 -6.75 8.32 3.86
CA ILE A 263 -7.80 8.28 2.82
C ILE A 263 -8.85 7.22 3.17
N ILE A 264 -8.44 5.98 3.38
CA ILE A 264 -9.34 4.83 3.61
C ILE A 264 -10.12 4.99 4.92
N LEU A 265 -9.45 5.44 5.97
CA LEU A 265 -10.07 5.60 7.29
C LEU A 265 -10.91 6.88 7.40
N GLY A 266 -10.74 7.83 6.47
CA GLY A 266 -11.45 9.10 6.50
C GLY A 266 -11.08 9.96 7.71
N ARG A 267 -9.83 9.87 8.20
CA ARG A 267 -9.38 10.61 9.39
C ARG A 267 -7.93 11.07 9.27
N GLY A 268 -7.58 12.05 10.09
CA GLY A 268 -6.28 12.70 10.04
C GLY A 268 -6.22 13.79 8.96
N ARG A 269 -5.13 14.54 8.96
CA ARG A 269 -4.88 15.58 7.97
C ARG A 269 -4.14 14.99 6.78
N ILE A 270 -4.75 15.04 5.61
CA ILE A 270 -4.17 14.63 4.33
C ILE A 270 -3.36 15.80 3.76
N PHE A 271 -2.21 15.53 3.13
CA PHE A 271 -1.42 16.53 2.40
C PHE A 271 -2.06 16.82 1.03
N ARG A 272 -3.28 17.38 1.08
CA ARG A 272 -4.04 17.82 -0.09
C ARG A 272 -3.79 19.29 -0.37
N ASN A 273 -3.54 19.65 -1.64
CA ASN A 273 -3.10 21.01 -2.02
C ASN A 273 -1.90 21.50 -1.18
N ALA A 274 -1.13 20.56 -0.69
CA ALA A 274 0.08 20.76 0.10
C ALA A 274 1.07 19.64 -0.20
N MET A 275 2.34 19.94 -0.10
CA MET A 275 3.44 18.99 -0.23
C MET A 275 4.25 18.99 1.05
N LEU A 276 4.41 17.82 1.65
CA LEU A 276 5.41 17.60 2.68
C LEU A 276 6.75 17.34 2.01
N TYR A 277 7.75 18.15 2.34
CA TYR A 277 9.12 17.99 1.90
C TYR A 277 10.01 17.64 3.10
N VAL A 278 10.88 16.67 2.90
CA VAL A 278 11.81 16.19 3.93
C VAL A 278 13.23 16.23 3.36
N ASP A 279 14.12 16.88 4.07
CA ASP A 279 15.56 16.83 3.88
C ASP A 279 16.17 16.10 5.09
N MET A 280 16.62 14.87 4.85
CA MET A 280 17.13 13.99 5.92
C MET A 280 18.55 14.35 6.33
N GLU A 281 19.33 15.00 5.47
CA GLU A 281 20.70 15.39 5.77
C GLU A 281 20.73 16.51 6.81
N THR A 282 19.85 17.51 6.65
CA THR A 282 19.71 18.61 7.61
C THR A 282 18.66 18.36 8.70
N GLY A 283 17.87 17.30 8.58
CA GLY A 283 16.74 17.00 9.47
C GLY A 283 15.54 17.94 9.30
N ARG A 284 15.50 18.69 8.21
CA ARG A 284 14.44 19.67 7.96
C ARG A 284 13.20 19.01 7.39
N ILE A 285 12.04 19.31 7.98
CA ILE A 285 10.72 18.94 7.46
C ILE A 285 9.96 20.24 7.20
N SER A 286 9.47 20.42 5.98
CA SER A 286 8.76 21.62 5.56
C SER A 286 7.47 21.26 4.84
N GLU A 287 6.44 22.07 5.00
CA GLU A 287 5.19 21.95 4.27
C GLU A 287 5.05 23.15 3.31
N PHE A 288 4.75 22.86 2.07
CA PHE A 288 4.47 23.85 1.02
C PHE A 288 3.00 23.78 0.65
N SER A 289 2.21 24.79 1.01
CA SER A 289 0.82 24.93 0.60
C SER A 289 0.71 25.49 -0.81
N PHE A 290 -0.17 24.90 -1.61
CA PHE A 290 -0.51 25.35 -2.97
C PHE A 290 -1.89 25.99 -3.01
N GLU A 291 -2.22 26.81 -2.01
CA GLU A 291 -3.48 27.55 -2.02
C GLU A 291 -3.56 28.48 -3.23
N ASN A 292 -4.71 28.43 -3.92
CA ASN A 292 -4.99 29.38 -4.99
C ASN A 292 -5.00 30.80 -4.38
N ARG A 293 -4.01 31.62 -4.76
CA ARG A 293 -4.11 33.07 -4.62
C ARG A 293 -4.97 33.63 -5.72
#